data_dbf64f982f178ddf8f622caf748b81c7
#
_entry.id   dbf64f982f178ddf8f622caf748b81c7
#
_cell.length_a   1.000
_cell.length_b   1.000
_cell.length_c   1.000
_cell.angle_alpha   90.00
_cell.angle_beta   90.00
_cell.angle_gamma   90.00
#
_symmetry.space_group_name_H-M   'P 1'
#
loop_
_entity.id
_entity.type
_entity.pdbx_description
1 polymer ?
#
loop_
_entity_poly.entity_id
_entity_poly.type
_entity_poly.pdbx_seq_one_letter_code
_entity_poly.pdbx_strand_id
1 'polypeptide(L)'
;MVLQLCKYVPYYEQGGVLIEVSPMLRVPRTFRTFSAMMAQCLTKLKVRAATGSATLLNVVKNPLRDHLPLGIKLIGTSSKAALKPMSEYVAQFSPQGTPEHFKSICYVIGAVSVGNPGMENDFEIDESICIASQGLSAACVCSKVCMAYEQHWGIL
;
A
#
# COMPACT_ATOMS: atom_id res chain seq x y z
N MET A 1 -0.74 6.81 14.39
CA MET A 1 -1.16 5.96 13.25
C MET A 1 0.05 5.70 12.36
N VAL A 2 0.41 4.45 12.15
CA VAL A 2 1.54 4.10 11.28
C VAL A 2 0.94 3.62 9.96
N LEU A 3 1.01 4.46 8.92
CA LEU A 3 0.80 4.03 7.54
C LEU A 3 2.03 3.21 7.11
N GLN A 4 1.94 1.91 7.24
CA GLN A 4 2.97 1.01 6.75
C GLN A 4 2.73 0.81 5.25
N LEU A 5 3.52 1.50 4.43
CA LEU A 5 3.48 1.34 2.98
C LEU A 5 4.32 0.12 2.60
N CYS A 6 3.67 -1.01 2.37
CA CYS A 6 4.30 -2.12 1.68
C CYS A 6 4.27 -1.84 0.18
N LYS A 7 5.43 -1.77 -0.47
CA LYS A 7 5.52 -1.71 -1.93
C LYS A 7 5.90 -3.08 -2.46
N TYR A 8 5.01 -3.63 -3.25
CA TYR A 8 5.26 -4.82 -4.03
C TYR A 8 5.78 -4.40 -5.41
N VAL A 9 6.92 -4.92 -5.83
CA VAL A 9 7.43 -4.76 -7.19
C VAL A 9 7.29 -6.11 -7.88
N PRO A 10 6.30 -6.30 -8.77
CA PRO A 10 6.21 -7.53 -9.55
C PRO A 10 7.40 -7.61 -10.50
N TYR A 11 8.18 -8.66 -10.39
CA TYR A 11 9.10 -9.07 -11.45
C TYR A 11 8.38 -10.12 -12.28
N TYR A 12 8.34 -9.93 -13.61
CA TYR A 12 7.67 -10.83 -14.53
C TYR A 12 8.22 -12.26 -14.37
N GLU A 13 7.31 -13.19 -14.26
CA GLU A 13 7.33 -14.63 -14.49
C GLU A 13 7.43 -15.59 -13.30
N GLN A 14 7.89 -15.27 -12.12
CA GLN A 14 7.72 -16.18 -10.96
C GLN A 14 8.10 -15.49 -9.65
N GLY A 15 7.10 -15.02 -8.92
CA GLY A 15 7.27 -14.55 -7.56
C GLY A 15 7.88 -13.14 -7.47
N GLY A 16 7.01 -12.13 -7.46
CA GLY A 16 7.41 -10.76 -7.24
C GLY A 16 8.20 -10.56 -5.95
N VAL A 17 9.01 -9.51 -5.91
CA VAL A 17 9.80 -9.15 -4.72
C VAL A 17 8.95 -8.30 -3.79
N LEU A 18 8.70 -8.78 -2.57
CA LEU A 18 7.99 -8.03 -1.55
C LEU A 18 8.98 -7.16 -0.77
N ILE A 19 8.74 -5.86 -0.76
CA ILE A 19 9.59 -4.89 -0.06
C ILE A 19 8.79 -4.22 1.05
N GLU A 20 9.21 -4.45 2.28
CA GLU A 20 8.73 -3.72 3.45
C GLU A 20 9.38 -2.34 3.48
N VAL A 21 8.56 -1.30 3.61
CA VAL A 21 9.00 0.10 3.65
C VAL A 21 8.76 0.66 5.05
N SER A 22 9.83 1.06 5.72
CA SER A 22 9.74 1.69 7.03
C SER A 22 9.04 3.06 6.95
N PRO A 23 8.14 3.40 7.89
CA PRO A 23 7.55 4.74 7.96
C PRO A 23 8.59 5.85 8.22
N MET A 24 9.78 5.51 8.69
CA MET A 24 10.89 6.46 8.86
C MET A 24 11.60 6.79 7.54
N LEU A 25 11.32 6.05 6.46
CA LEU A 25 11.94 6.31 5.17
C LEU A 25 11.43 7.63 4.60
N ARG A 26 12.36 8.56 4.34
CA ARG A 26 12.10 9.71 3.48
C ARG A 26 12.37 9.32 2.04
N VAL A 27 11.30 9.21 1.26
CA VAL A 27 11.42 8.87 -0.17
C VAL A 27 12.24 9.94 -0.89
N PRO A 28 13.29 9.55 -1.64
CA PRO A 28 14.09 10.49 -2.42
C PRO A 28 13.24 11.31 -3.39
N ARG A 29 13.53 12.61 -3.50
CA ARG A 29 12.77 13.53 -4.34
C ARG A 29 13.08 13.40 -5.83
N THR A 30 14.23 12.82 -6.19
CA THR A 30 14.64 12.64 -7.59
C THR A 30 14.61 11.17 -7.98
N PHE A 31 14.25 10.90 -9.24
CA PHE A 31 14.24 9.55 -9.78
C PHE A 31 15.63 8.88 -9.69
N ARG A 32 16.70 9.64 -9.95
CA ARG A 32 18.07 9.11 -9.89
C ARG A 32 18.42 8.55 -8.50
N THR A 33 18.15 9.31 -7.44
CA THR A 33 18.39 8.85 -6.06
C THR A 33 17.45 7.74 -5.65
N PHE A 34 16.20 7.79 -6.10
CA PHE A 34 15.25 6.71 -5.86
C PHE A 34 15.67 5.40 -6.52
N SER A 35 16.05 5.43 -7.82
CA SER A 35 16.48 4.23 -8.53
C SER A 35 17.77 3.63 -7.95
N ALA A 36 18.73 4.47 -7.51
CA ALA A 36 19.94 4.00 -6.83
C ALA A 36 19.62 3.31 -5.49
N MET A 37 18.70 3.87 -4.71
CA MET A 37 18.22 3.26 -3.46
C MET A 37 17.52 1.92 -3.71
N MET A 38 16.70 1.82 -4.75
CA MET A 38 16.01 0.58 -5.13
C MET A 38 17.00 -0.47 -5.64
N ALA A 39 17.97 -0.10 -6.46
CA ALA A 39 19.04 -0.99 -6.89
C ALA A 39 19.84 -1.54 -5.69
N GLN A 40 20.17 -0.68 -4.73
CA GLN A 40 20.80 -1.13 -3.48
C GLN A 40 19.91 -2.08 -2.69
N CYS A 41 18.61 -1.81 -2.60
CA CYS A 41 17.66 -2.67 -1.90
C CYS A 41 17.60 -4.06 -2.53
N LEU A 42 17.48 -4.14 -3.85
CA LEU A 42 17.39 -5.40 -4.59
C LEU A 42 18.70 -6.21 -4.57
N THR A 43 19.86 -5.52 -4.52
CA THR A 43 21.18 -6.18 -4.47
C THR A 43 21.53 -6.66 -3.07
N LYS A 44 21.29 -5.82 -2.04
CA LYS A 44 21.67 -6.11 -0.64
C LYS A 44 20.50 -6.68 0.18
N LEU A 45 19.32 -6.78 -0.39
CA LEU A 45 18.06 -7.20 0.23
C LEU A 45 17.64 -6.34 1.43
N LYS A 46 18.40 -5.29 1.75
CA LYS A 46 18.14 -4.39 2.87
C LYS A 46 18.84 -3.04 2.67
N VAL A 47 18.15 -1.96 3.02
CA VAL A 47 18.71 -0.60 3.10
C VAL A 47 18.59 -0.10 4.53
N ARG A 48 19.70 0.34 5.12
CA ARG A 48 19.75 0.91 6.47
C ARG A 48 19.94 2.42 6.42
N ALA A 49 19.53 3.09 7.48
CA ALA A 49 19.84 4.50 7.66
C ALA A 49 21.37 4.72 7.73
N ALA A 50 21.82 5.87 7.23
CA ALA A 50 23.24 6.24 7.28
C ALA A 50 23.73 6.42 8.72
N THR A 51 22.84 6.89 9.60
CA THR A 51 23.08 7.05 11.03
C THR A 51 22.14 6.13 11.82
N GLY A 52 22.71 5.27 12.68
CA GLY A 52 21.94 4.32 13.50
C GLY A 52 21.70 2.96 12.85
N SER A 53 20.92 2.13 13.51
CA SER A 53 20.64 0.73 13.12
C SER A 53 19.31 0.54 12.38
N ALA A 54 18.54 1.61 12.14
CA ALA A 54 17.19 1.54 11.56
C ALA A 54 17.22 0.99 10.13
N THR A 55 16.40 -0.03 9.87
CA THR A 55 16.16 -0.53 8.52
C THR A 55 15.10 0.32 7.85
N LEU A 56 15.41 0.83 6.66
CA LEU A 56 14.53 1.69 5.88
C LEU A 56 13.75 0.92 4.81
N LEU A 57 14.43 -0.04 4.15
CA LEU A 57 13.82 -0.98 3.21
C LEU A 57 14.30 -2.39 3.54
N ASN A 58 13.43 -3.35 3.40
CA ASN A 58 13.74 -4.75 3.64
C ASN A 58 13.02 -5.63 2.62
N VAL A 59 13.74 -6.49 1.93
CA VAL A 59 13.14 -7.52 1.08
C VAL A 59 12.68 -8.65 1.98
N VAL A 60 11.40 -8.98 1.92
CA VAL A 60 10.79 -10.06 2.71
C VAL A 60 10.26 -11.16 1.79
N LYS A 61 10.03 -12.34 2.35
CA LYS A 61 9.54 -13.49 1.58
C LYS A 61 8.04 -13.33 1.29
N ASN A 62 7.58 -13.89 0.18
CA ASN A 62 6.15 -14.10 -0.08
C ASN A 62 5.62 -15.26 0.78
N PRO A 63 4.31 -15.34 1.08
CA PRO A 63 3.25 -14.41 0.64
C PRO A 63 3.13 -13.15 1.51
N LEU A 64 2.44 -12.14 0.98
CA LEU A 64 2.18 -10.88 1.70
C LEU A 64 1.43 -11.09 3.02
N ARG A 65 0.49 -12.03 3.06
CA ARG A 65 -0.34 -12.29 4.25
C ARG A 65 0.45 -12.69 5.49
N ASP A 66 1.61 -13.34 5.33
CA ASP A 66 2.46 -13.74 6.46
C ASP A 66 3.06 -12.54 7.22
N HIS A 67 3.08 -11.37 6.59
CA HIS A 67 3.62 -10.13 7.14
C HIS A 67 2.54 -9.16 7.64
N LEU A 68 1.27 -9.54 7.53
CA LEU A 68 0.15 -8.72 7.92
C LEU A 68 -0.48 -9.22 9.23
N PRO A 69 -1.11 -8.32 10.02
CA PRO A 69 -1.85 -8.73 11.20
C PRO A 69 -2.96 -9.75 10.90
N LEU A 70 -3.21 -10.67 11.82
CA LEU A 70 -4.30 -11.63 11.70
C LEU A 70 -5.65 -10.92 11.54
N GLY A 71 -6.46 -11.40 10.59
CA GLY A 71 -7.80 -10.86 10.35
C GLY A 71 -7.82 -9.51 9.62
N ILE A 72 -6.68 -9.06 9.08
CA ILE A 72 -6.64 -7.88 8.22
C ILE A 72 -7.46 -8.12 6.95
N LYS A 73 -8.23 -7.11 6.54
CA LYS A 73 -8.96 -7.13 5.27
C LYS A 73 -8.09 -6.55 4.16
N LEU A 74 -7.87 -7.31 3.08
CA LEU A 74 -7.17 -6.86 1.87
C LEU A 74 -8.17 -6.34 0.85
N ILE A 75 -8.03 -5.06 0.50
CA ILE A 75 -8.92 -4.37 -0.44
C ILE A 75 -8.12 -3.97 -1.67
N GLY A 76 -8.47 -4.57 -2.81
CA GLY A 76 -7.91 -4.20 -4.11
C GLY A 76 -8.57 -2.95 -4.67
N THR A 77 -7.79 -2.06 -5.30
CA THR A 77 -8.35 -0.93 -6.04
C THR A 77 -8.26 -1.20 -7.54
N SER A 78 -9.40 -1.12 -8.23
CA SER A 78 -9.50 -1.39 -9.66
C SER A 78 -10.57 -0.54 -10.32
N SER A 79 -10.29 -0.02 -11.52
CA SER A 79 -11.30 0.70 -12.32
C SER A 79 -12.41 -0.21 -12.85
N LYS A 80 -12.23 -1.54 -12.79
CA LYS A 80 -13.22 -2.53 -13.25
C LYS A 80 -14.15 -3.02 -12.13
N ALA A 81 -13.87 -2.68 -10.89
CA ALA A 81 -14.69 -3.07 -9.74
C ALA A 81 -15.91 -2.14 -9.57
N ALA A 82 -16.80 -2.51 -8.65
CA ALA A 82 -17.94 -1.68 -8.30
C ALA A 82 -17.50 -0.33 -7.70
N LEU A 83 -18.10 0.76 -8.19
CA LEU A 83 -17.83 2.11 -7.69
C LEU A 83 -18.34 2.26 -6.26
N LYS A 84 -17.44 2.63 -5.35
CA LYS A 84 -17.76 2.90 -3.94
C LYS A 84 -17.13 4.24 -3.53
N PRO A 85 -17.96 5.25 -3.17
CA PRO A 85 -17.45 6.51 -2.63
C PRO A 85 -16.60 6.26 -1.38
N MET A 86 -15.37 6.77 -1.34
CA MET A 86 -14.43 6.48 -0.25
C MET A 86 -14.94 6.96 1.11
N SER A 87 -15.65 8.08 1.17
CA SER A 87 -16.23 8.61 2.41
C SER A 87 -17.22 7.63 3.06
N GLU A 88 -18.11 7.04 2.26
CA GLU A 88 -19.09 6.05 2.72
C GLU A 88 -18.41 4.70 3.04
N TYR A 89 -17.41 4.33 2.24
CA TYR A 89 -16.69 3.09 2.40
C TYR A 89 -15.87 3.04 3.70
N VAL A 90 -15.18 4.14 4.03
CA VAL A 90 -14.40 4.27 5.27
C VAL A 90 -15.28 4.20 6.50
N ALA A 91 -16.47 4.81 6.46
CA ALA A 91 -17.41 4.81 7.58
C ALA A 91 -17.87 3.40 8.01
N GLN A 92 -17.78 2.40 7.13
CA GLN A 92 -18.14 1.01 7.44
C GLN A 92 -17.15 0.33 8.39
N PHE A 93 -15.91 0.80 8.46
CA PHE A 93 -14.83 0.14 9.21
C PHE A 93 -14.49 0.80 10.53
N SER A 94 -14.86 2.05 10.71
CA SER A 94 -14.57 2.79 11.92
C SER A 94 -15.73 3.73 12.25
N PRO A 95 -16.32 3.64 13.45
CA PRO A 95 -17.24 4.65 13.93
C PRO A 95 -16.53 6.01 13.96
N GLN A 96 -17.26 7.06 13.59
CA GLN A 96 -16.72 8.44 13.61
C GLN A 96 -16.10 8.78 14.97
N GLY A 97 -14.86 9.27 14.98
CA GLY A 97 -14.19 9.77 16.18
C GLY A 97 -13.51 8.73 17.08
N THR A 98 -13.50 7.45 16.73
CA THR A 98 -12.85 6.40 17.56
C THR A 98 -11.83 5.57 16.78
N PRO A 99 -10.56 6.02 16.71
CA PRO A 99 -9.48 5.22 16.09
C PRO A 99 -9.22 3.89 16.83
N GLU A 100 -9.64 3.78 18.09
CA GLU A 100 -9.35 2.63 18.96
C GLU A 100 -10.04 1.33 18.54
N HIS A 101 -11.17 1.41 17.82
CA HIS A 101 -11.90 0.25 17.31
C HIS A 101 -11.70 0.00 15.82
N PHE A 102 -10.67 0.60 15.24
CA PHE A 102 -10.39 0.46 13.82
C PHE A 102 -9.92 -0.96 13.48
N LYS A 103 -10.65 -1.62 12.60
CA LYS A 103 -10.18 -2.88 12.00
C LYS A 103 -9.03 -2.58 11.06
N SER A 104 -7.93 -3.30 11.21
CA SER A 104 -6.78 -3.17 10.31
C SER A 104 -7.19 -3.49 8.87
N ILE A 105 -6.84 -2.60 7.95
CA ILE A 105 -7.14 -2.73 6.52
C ILE A 105 -5.84 -2.53 5.73
N CYS A 106 -5.66 -3.35 4.70
CA CYS A 106 -4.58 -3.22 3.73
C CYS A 106 -5.17 -2.90 2.36
N TYR A 107 -4.74 -1.82 1.75
CA TYR A 107 -5.12 -1.48 0.36
C TYR A 107 -4.05 -1.95 -0.60
N VAL A 108 -4.47 -2.72 -1.61
CA VAL A 108 -3.64 -3.10 -2.76
C VAL A 108 -3.92 -2.10 -3.88
N ILE A 109 -2.93 -1.26 -4.19
CA ILE A 109 -3.05 -0.19 -5.18
C ILE A 109 -2.10 -0.48 -6.33
N GLY A 110 -2.67 -0.69 -7.54
CA GLY A 110 -1.91 -0.95 -8.74
C GLY A 110 -1.09 0.27 -9.18
N ALA A 111 0.22 0.08 -9.34
CA ALA A 111 1.15 1.09 -9.87
C ALA A 111 1.96 0.52 -11.05
N VAL A 112 1.35 -0.35 -11.83
CA VAL A 112 1.97 -1.00 -12.99
C VAL A 112 1.37 -0.45 -14.28
N SER A 113 2.15 -0.49 -15.36
CA SER A 113 1.69 -0.05 -16.69
C SER A 113 0.78 -1.08 -17.38
N VAL A 114 0.90 -2.34 -17.02
CA VAL A 114 0.11 -3.46 -17.57
C VAL A 114 -0.31 -4.38 -16.42
N GLY A 115 -1.54 -4.93 -16.50
CA GLY A 115 -2.08 -5.78 -15.44
C GLY A 115 -3.05 -5.03 -14.52
N ASN A 116 -3.64 -5.76 -13.58
CA ASN A 116 -4.59 -5.22 -12.61
C ASN A 116 -4.39 -5.88 -11.23
N PRO A 117 -3.34 -5.50 -10.49
CA PRO A 117 -3.02 -6.13 -9.21
C PRO A 117 -4.15 -6.05 -8.17
N GLY A 118 -5.05 -5.08 -8.32
CA GLY A 118 -6.22 -4.93 -7.46
C GLY A 118 -7.33 -5.97 -7.69
N MET A 119 -7.16 -6.88 -8.66
CA MET A 119 -8.09 -7.98 -8.97
C MET A 119 -7.36 -9.31 -9.18
N GLU A 120 -6.05 -9.34 -9.07
CA GLU A 120 -5.27 -10.55 -9.28
C GLU A 120 -5.32 -11.45 -8.03
N ASN A 121 -5.45 -12.76 -8.25
CA ASN A 121 -5.55 -13.74 -7.18
C ASN A 121 -4.27 -13.90 -6.35
N ASP A 122 -3.13 -13.42 -6.87
CA ASP A 122 -1.81 -13.57 -6.23
C ASP A 122 -1.70 -12.89 -4.85
N PHE A 123 -2.58 -11.93 -4.57
CA PHE A 123 -2.62 -11.20 -3.29
C PHE A 123 -3.70 -11.71 -2.34
N GLU A 124 -4.51 -12.71 -2.72
CA GLU A 124 -5.65 -13.17 -1.92
C GLU A 124 -6.55 -12.00 -1.47
N ILE A 125 -6.94 -11.15 -2.43
CA ILE A 125 -7.75 -9.97 -2.19
C ILE A 125 -9.14 -10.38 -1.73
N ASP A 126 -9.58 -9.85 -0.58
CA ASP A 126 -10.89 -10.15 -0.01
C ASP A 126 -12.01 -9.40 -0.72
N GLU A 127 -11.73 -8.18 -1.20
CA GLU A 127 -12.69 -7.32 -1.89
C GLU A 127 -11.99 -6.37 -2.87
N SER A 128 -12.58 -6.15 -4.05
CA SER A 128 -12.11 -5.15 -5.00
C SER A 128 -13.10 -4.00 -5.11
N ILE A 129 -12.60 -2.76 -5.08
CA ILE A 129 -13.42 -1.55 -5.18
C ILE A 129 -12.90 -0.60 -6.26
N CYS A 130 -13.82 0.14 -6.88
CA CYS A 130 -13.51 1.29 -7.70
C CYS A 130 -13.83 2.57 -6.92
N ILE A 131 -12.88 3.50 -6.86
CA ILE A 131 -13.02 4.72 -6.06
C ILE A 131 -13.33 5.98 -6.89
N ALA A 132 -13.37 5.85 -8.21
CA ALA A 132 -13.72 6.94 -9.14
C ALA A 132 -14.21 6.37 -10.45
N SER A 133 -15.12 7.11 -11.09
CA SER A 133 -15.69 6.75 -12.40
C SER A 133 -14.68 6.76 -13.56
N GLN A 134 -13.55 7.41 -13.36
CA GLN A 134 -12.45 7.50 -14.33
C GLN A 134 -11.19 6.85 -13.78
N GLY A 135 -10.32 6.37 -14.68
CA GLY A 135 -9.02 5.84 -14.31
C GLY A 135 -8.15 6.90 -13.60
N LEU A 136 -7.59 6.55 -12.48
CA LEU A 136 -6.71 7.42 -11.69
C LEU A 136 -5.29 6.85 -11.64
N SER A 137 -4.31 7.74 -11.51
CA SER A 137 -2.95 7.30 -11.18
C SER A 137 -2.89 6.71 -9.77
N ALA A 138 -1.96 5.78 -9.52
CA ALA A 138 -1.76 5.20 -8.19
C ALA A 138 -1.55 6.27 -7.11
N ALA A 139 -0.82 7.34 -7.42
CA ALA A 139 -0.60 8.46 -6.49
C ALA A 139 -1.92 9.16 -6.12
N CYS A 140 -2.81 9.37 -7.09
CA CYS A 140 -4.12 9.96 -6.85
C CYS A 140 -5.01 9.03 -6.02
N VAL A 141 -4.97 7.72 -6.27
CA VAL A 141 -5.68 6.71 -5.46
C VAL A 141 -5.19 6.76 -4.01
N CYS A 142 -3.88 6.74 -3.79
CA CYS A 142 -3.30 6.85 -2.43
C CYS A 142 -3.77 8.12 -1.73
N SER A 143 -3.73 9.28 -2.41
CA SER A 143 -4.18 10.55 -1.85
C SER A 143 -5.65 10.53 -1.45
N LYS A 144 -6.52 10.00 -2.32
CA LYS A 144 -7.97 9.90 -2.02
C LYS A 144 -8.26 8.98 -0.84
N VAL A 145 -7.56 7.85 -0.74
CA VAL A 145 -7.70 6.93 0.39
C VAL A 145 -7.26 7.62 1.70
N CYS A 146 -6.08 8.23 1.72
CA CYS A 146 -5.58 8.93 2.92
C CYS A 146 -6.54 10.07 3.33
N MET A 147 -6.95 10.92 2.39
CA MET A 147 -7.85 12.04 2.67
C MET A 147 -9.19 11.57 3.25
N ALA A 148 -9.76 10.48 2.74
CA ALA A 148 -11.01 9.94 3.25
C ALA A 148 -10.91 9.49 4.71
N TYR A 149 -9.78 8.88 5.10
CA TYR A 149 -9.52 8.54 6.50
C TYR A 149 -9.26 9.76 7.37
N GLU A 150 -8.48 10.72 6.90
CA GLU A 150 -8.17 11.95 7.63
C GLU A 150 -9.44 12.75 7.91
N GLN A 151 -10.33 12.87 6.93
CA GLN A 151 -11.66 13.49 7.12
C GLN A 151 -12.53 12.70 8.09
N HIS A 152 -12.55 11.36 7.96
CA HIS A 152 -13.36 10.51 8.81
C HIS A 152 -12.94 10.58 10.29
N TRP A 153 -11.64 10.73 10.55
CA TRP A 153 -11.10 10.86 11.90
C TRP A 153 -11.07 12.31 12.41
N GLY A 154 -11.50 13.27 11.62
CA GLY A 154 -11.51 14.69 11.99
C GLY A 154 -10.10 15.28 12.14
N ILE A 155 -9.13 14.79 11.37
CA ILE A 155 -7.75 15.31 11.33
C ILE A 155 -7.66 16.51 10.39
N LEU A 156 -8.51 16.55 9.36
CA LEU A 156 -8.65 17.64 8.39
C LEU A 156 -10.05 18.22 8.45
#